data_23b4d8ac26074bd597e9209f1dc3928b
#
_entry.id   23b4d8ac26074bd597e9209f1dc3928b
#
_cell.length_a   1.000
_cell.length_b   1.000
_cell.length_c   1.000
_cell.angle_alpha   90.00
_cell.angle_beta   90.00
_cell.angle_gamma   90.00
#
_symmetry.space_group_name_H-M   'P 1'
#
loop_
_entity.id
_entity.type
_entity.pdbx_description
1 polymer ?
#
loop_
_entity_poly.entity_id
_entity_poly.type
_entity_poly.pdbx_seq_one_letter_code
_entity_poly.pdbx_strand_id
1 'polypeptide(L)'
;MKAKNCRFHSTEDFAAWQRESRRELIDLLGITDLLNGERCPLNPRSLWKHENELGTIEKIAFDSEPGVENLVYLCIPHNVKPPYRAFICLQGHSTGMHTSIAVDWH
;
A
#
# COMPACT_ATOMS: atom_id res chain seq x y z
N MET A 1 -15.91 -19.66 -13.87
CA MET A 1 -15.59 -19.57 -12.42
C MET A 1 -16.90 -19.67 -11.63
N LYS A 2 -17.13 -20.73 -10.85
CA LYS A 2 -18.32 -20.82 -10.00
C LYS A 2 -18.10 -19.94 -8.77
N ALA A 3 -19.04 -19.02 -8.48
CA ALA A 3 -19.00 -18.23 -7.26
C ALA A 3 -18.93 -19.18 -6.05
N LYS A 4 -17.84 -19.13 -5.29
CA LYS A 4 -17.72 -19.88 -4.04
C LYS A 4 -18.64 -19.23 -3.01
N ASN A 5 -19.60 -19.99 -2.50
CA ASN A 5 -20.46 -19.54 -1.42
C ASN A 5 -19.62 -19.27 -0.17
N CYS A 6 -19.54 -18.01 0.26
CA CYS A 6 -18.83 -17.58 1.46
C CYS A 6 -19.62 -17.90 2.74
N ARG A 7 -20.02 -19.16 2.94
CA ARG A 7 -20.65 -19.61 4.19
C ARG A 7 -19.62 -20.39 4.98
N PHE A 8 -19.23 -19.86 6.13
CA PHE A 8 -18.28 -20.48 7.05
C PHE A 8 -19.03 -20.96 8.28
N HIS A 9 -18.70 -22.16 8.74
CA HIS A 9 -19.28 -22.76 9.94
C HIS A 9 -18.31 -22.73 11.12
N SER A 10 -17.02 -22.47 10.86
CA SER A 10 -15.98 -22.36 11.86
C SER A 10 -14.86 -21.38 11.47
N THR A 11 -13.99 -21.03 12.40
CA THR A 11 -12.78 -20.21 12.17
C THR A 11 -11.79 -20.95 11.27
N GLU A 12 -11.72 -22.28 11.39
CA GLU A 12 -10.86 -23.16 10.59
C GLU A 12 -11.31 -23.18 9.12
N ASP A 13 -12.63 -23.25 8.87
CA ASP A 13 -13.22 -23.18 7.53
C ASP A 13 -12.89 -21.84 6.86
N PHE A 14 -13.00 -20.75 7.60
CA PHE A 14 -12.63 -19.42 7.10
C PHE A 14 -11.14 -19.34 6.76
N ALA A 15 -10.27 -19.82 7.65
CA ALA A 15 -8.83 -19.81 7.44
C ALA A 15 -8.40 -20.68 6.24
N ALA A 16 -9.04 -21.83 6.04
CA ALA A 16 -8.80 -22.68 4.88
C ALA A 16 -9.22 -21.99 3.58
N TRP A 17 -10.42 -21.42 3.55
CA TRP A 17 -10.92 -20.65 2.41
C TRP A 17 -10.04 -19.44 2.09
N GLN A 18 -9.59 -18.72 3.12
CA GLN A 18 -8.73 -17.56 2.95
C GLN A 18 -7.39 -17.93 2.28
N ARG A 19 -6.76 -19.04 2.74
CA ARG A 19 -5.51 -19.52 2.13
C ARG A 19 -5.70 -19.91 0.66
N GLU A 20 -6.76 -20.66 0.36
CA GLU A 20 -7.06 -21.08 -1.01
C GLU A 20 -7.38 -19.90 -1.92
N SER A 21 -8.26 -18.99 -1.46
CA SER A 21 -8.65 -17.81 -2.22
C SER A 21 -7.46 -16.86 -2.46
N ARG A 22 -6.57 -16.72 -1.49
CA ARG A 22 -5.33 -15.93 -1.66
C ARG A 22 -4.43 -16.53 -2.74
N ARG A 23 -4.26 -17.86 -2.75
CA ARG A 23 -3.46 -18.52 -3.78
C ARG A 23 -4.06 -18.32 -5.17
N GLU A 24 -5.36 -18.56 -5.32
CA GLU A 24 -6.06 -18.34 -6.59
C GLU A 24 -5.96 -16.87 -7.06
N LEU A 25 -6.07 -15.91 -6.14
CA LEU A 25 -5.95 -14.49 -6.46
C LEU A 25 -4.53 -14.14 -6.95
N ILE A 26 -3.50 -14.65 -6.30
CA ILE A 26 -2.10 -14.46 -6.68
C ILE A 26 -1.86 -14.99 -8.10
N ASP A 27 -2.36 -16.19 -8.39
CA ASP A 27 -2.24 -16.82 -9.71
C ASP A 27 -3.01 -16.02 -10.79
N LEU A 28 -4.23 -15.56 -10.48
CA LEU A 28 -5.04 -14.73 -11.39
C LEU A 28 -4.41 -13.36 -11.68
N LEU A 29 -3.74 -12.77 -10.69
CA LEU A 29 -3.03 -11.50 -10.86
C LEU A 29 -1.67 -11.66 -11.56
N GLY A 30 -1.17 -12.88 -11.70
CA GLY A 30 0.15 -13.15 -12.32
C GLY A 30 1.32 -12.62 -11.49
N ILE A 31 1.16 -12.47 -10.17
CA ILE A 31 2.18 -11.88 -9.28
C ILE A 31 2.99 -12.91 -8.49
N THR A 32 2.91 -14.18 -8.86
CA THR A 32 3.62 -15.27 -8.18
C THR A 32 5.14 -15.04 -8.17
N ASP A 33 5.71 -14.67 -9.30
CA ASP A 33 7.15 -14.42 -9.42
C ASP A 33 7.57 -13.18 -8.62
N LEU A 34 6.73 -12.13 -8.60
CA LEU A 34 6.97 -10.93 -7.80
C LEU A 34 6.98 -11.23 -6.29
N LEU A 35 6.10 -12.09 -5.82
CA LEU A 35 6.02 -12.46 -4.40
C LEU A 35 7.15 -13.40 -3.94
N ASN A 36 7.66 -14.23 -4.83
CA ASN A 36 8.73 -15.20 -4.58
C ASN A 36 10.10 -14.68 -4.99
N GLY A 37 10.15 -13.56 -5.70
CA GLY A 37 11.37 -12.92 -6.18
C GLY A 37 12.24 -12.34 -5.06
N GLU A 38 13.48 -12.08 -5.38
CA GLU A 38 14.42 -11.41 -4.49
C GLU A 38 13.98 -9.95 -4.26
N ARG A 39 13.92 -9.55 -3.01
CA ARG A 39 13.57 -8.17 -2.66
C ARG A 39 14.79 -7.28 -2.77
N CYS A 40 14.68 -6.17 -3.49
CA CYS A 40 15.71 -5.15 -3.50
C CYS A 40 15.62 -4.25 -2.25
N PRO A 41 16.72 -3.58 -1.87
CA PRO A 41 16.67 -2.52 -0.87
C PRO A 41 15.74 -1.38 -1.32
N LEU A 42 14.95 -0.85 -0.41
CA LEU A 42 13.98 0.21 -0.74
C LEU A 42 14.64 1.55 -1.13
N ASN A 43 15.88 1.82 -0.68
CA ASN A 43 16.64 3.03 -0.98
C ASN A 43 15.80 4.31 -0.91
N PRO A 44 15.12 4.63 0.20
CA PRO A 44 14.22 5.76 0.26
C PRO A 44 14.97 7.08 0.10
N ARG A 45 14.48 7.95 -0.76
CA ARG A 45 15.03 9.27 -1.06
C ARG A 45 13.97 10.34 -0.87
N SER A 46 14.19 11.27 0.05
CA SER A 46 13.32 12.44 0.22
C SER A 46 13.50 13.37 -0.97
N LEU A 47 12.44 13.66 -1.69
CA LEU A 47 12.45 14.60 -2.80
C LEU A 47 12.14 16.01 -2.32
N TRP A 48 11.19 16.15 -1.40
CA TRP A 48 10.90 17.39 -0.69
C TRP A 48 10.08 17.08 0.57
N LYS A 49 10.09 18.04 1.49
CA LYS A 49 9.37 17.99 2.75
C LYS A 49 8.72 19.35 3.01
N HIS A 50 7.47 19.33 3.41
CA HIS A 50 6.70 20.50 3.79
C HIS A 50 6.07 20.29 5.16
N GLU A 51 6.06 21.34 5.96
CA GLU A 51 5.45 21.36 7.29
C GLU A 51 4.29 22.36 7.28
N ASN A 52 3.15 21.96 7.81
CA ASN A 52 1.96 22.77 8.00
C ASN A 52 1.42 22.63 9.42
N GLU A 53 0.30 23.29 9.73
CA GLU A 53 -0.31 23.26 11.07
C GLU A 53 -0.73 21.85 11.52
N LEU A 54 -1.07 20.96 10.61
CA LEU A 54 -1.55 19.60 10.90
C LEU A 54 -0.42 18.59 11.06
N GLY A 55 0.68 18.80 10.38
CA GLY A 55 1.77 17.83 10.35
C GLY A 55 2.81 18.10 9.29
N THR A 56 3.57 17.07 8.99
CA THR A 56 4.59 17.06 7.96
C THR A 56 4.13 16.22 6.77
N ILE A 57 4.32 16.71 5.57
CA ILE A 57 4.13 15.97 4.31
C ILE A 57 5.49 15.85 3.63
N GLU A 58 5.90 14.63 3.33
CA GLU A 58 7.17 14.35 2.67
C GLU A 58 6.93 13.51 1.42
N LYS A 59 7.47 13.93 0.28
CA LYS A 59 7.46 13.15 -0.95
C LYS A 59 8.73 12.32 -1.01
N ILE A 60 8.56 11.00 -1.07
CA ILE A 60 9.65 10.04 -1.04
C ILE A 60 9.60 9.21 -2.32
N ALA A 61 10.76 9.07 -2.97
CA ALA A 61 10.99 8.05 -4.00
C ALA A 61 11.62 6.81 -3.34
N PHE A 62 11.22 5.63 -3.77
CA PHE A 62 11.82 4.38 -3.29
C PHE A 62 11.77 3.30 -4.37
N ASP A 63 12.67 2.33 -4.26
CA ASP A 63 12.75 1.22 -5.19
C ASP A 63 11.87 0.07 -4.69
N SER A 64 10.88 -0.36 -5.48
CA SER A 64 10.03 -1.52 -5.14
C SER A 64 10.56 -2.83 -5.73
N GLU A 65 11.23 -2.73 -6.87
CA GLU A 65 11.86 -3.81 -7.60
C GLU A 65 13.13 -3.29 -8.27
N PRO A 66 14.06 -4.14 -8.71
CA PRO A 66 15.24 -3.71 -9.45
C PRO A 66 14.85 -2.88 -10.69
N GLY A 67 15.24 -1.62 -10.70
CA GLY A 67 14.93 -0.68 -11.79
C GLY A 67 13.52 -0.09 -11.80
N VAL A 68 12.71 -0.34 -10.77
CA VAL A 68 11.36 0.23 -10.64
C VAL A 68 11.29 1.18 -9.46
N GLU A 69 11.21 2.48 -9.75
CA GLU A 69 11.03 3.53 -8.77
C GLU A 69 9.55 3.85 -8.54
N ASN A 70 9.15 3.98 -7.28
CA ASN A 70 7.82 4.40 -6.87
C ASN A 70 7.88 5.68 -6.05
N LEU A 71 6.77 6.43 -6.06
CA LEU A 71 6.60 7.66 -5.31
C LEU A 71 5.51 7.49 -4.25
N VAL A 72 5.74 8.05 -3.08
CA VAL A 72 4.76 8.07 -1.98
C VAL A 72 4.77 9.42 -1.28
N TYR A 73 3.62 9.86 -0.79
CA TYR A 73 3.53 10.94 0.19
C TYR A 73 3.40 10.34 1.59
N LEU A 74 4.33 10.66 2.45
CA LEU A 74 4.30 10.32 3.87
C LEU A 74 3.78 11.51 4.67
N CYS A 75 2.61 11.34 5.30
CA CYS A 75 1.98 12.36 6.12
C CYS A 75 2.10 11.96 7.61
N ILE A 76 2.73 12.79 8.42
CA ILE A 76 2.93 12.54 9.86
C ILE A 76 2.28 13.67 10.66
N PRO A 77 1.22 13.43 11.45
CA PRO A 77 0.56 14.46 12.23
C PRO A 77 1.40 14.93 13.42
N HIS A 78 1.34 16.23 13.77
CA HIS A 78 2.07 16.80 14.91
C HIS A 78 1.53 16.37 16.28
N ASN A 79 0.24 16.12 16.38
CA ASN A 79 -0.45 15.88 17.65
C ASN A 79 -0.43 14.43 18.13
N VAL A 80 0.36 13.57 17.47
CA VAL A 80 0.46 12.13 17.78
C VAL A 80 1.92 11.75 17.99
N LYS A 81 2.16 10.83 18.93
CA LYS A 81 3.50 10.28 19.21
C LYS A 81 3.60 8.83 18.72
N PRO A 82 4.81 8.39 18.32
CA PRO A 82 5.04 6.97 18.00
C PRO A 82 4.69 6.03 19.16
N PRO A 83 4.32 4.78 18.90
CA PRO A 83 4.18 4.17 17.57
C PRO A 83 2.92 4.65 16.83
N TYR A 84 3.05 4.94 15.53
CA TYR A 84 1.94 5.38 14.70
C TYR A 84 1.12 4.21 14.16
N ARG A 85 -0.19 4.42 13.99
CA ARG A 85 -1.00 3.55 13.13
C ARG A 85 -0.82 4.03 11.70
N ALA A 86 -0.38 3.13 10.81
CA ALA A 86 -0.17 3.45 9.41
C ALA A 86 -1.41 3.11 8.57
N PHE A 87 -1.73 3.98 7.62
CA PHE A 87 -2.75 3.79 6.60
C PHE A 87 -2.11 3.93 5.23
N ILE A 88 -2.38 2.99 4.32
CA ILE A 88 -1.98 3.08 2.92
C ILE A 88 -3.19 3.52 2.12
N CYS A 89 -3.12 4.73 1.55
CA CYS A 89 -4.18 5.29 0.73
C CYS A 89 -3.79 5.12 -0.74
N LEU A 90 -4.54 4.31 -1.47
CA LEU A 90 -4.37 4.14 -2.91
C LEU A 90 -5.28 5.12 -3.64
N GLN A 91 -4.74 5.82 -4.62
CA GLN A 91 -5.54 6.73 -5.43
C GLN A 91 -6.49 5.98 -6.37
N GLY A 92 -7.65 6.58 -6.62
CA GLY A 92 -8.59 6.10 -7.63
C GLY A 92 -8.21 6.54 -9.04
N HIS A 93 -9.01 6.10 -10.02
CA HIS A 93 -8.90 6.52 -11.41
C HIS A 93 -9.14 8.03 -11.54
N SER A 94 -8.42 8.70 -12.44
CA SER A 94 -8.52 10.14 -12.76
C SER A 94 -8.15 11.13 -11.65
N THR A 95 -7.55 10.69 -10.56
CA THR A 95 -7.03 11.56 -9.48
C THR A 95 -5.53 11.43 -9.34
N GLY A 96 -4.86 12.48 -8.85
CA GLY A 96 -3.45 12.42 -8.50
C GLY A 96 -3.23 11.99 -7.05
N MET A 97 -2.00 11.62 -6.68
CA MET A 97 -1.66 11.27 -5.29
C MET A 97 -1.98 12.39 -4.30
N HIS A 98 -1.80 13.66 -4.70
CA HIS A 98 -2.12 14.84 -3.90
C HIS A 98 -3.60 14.91 -3.51
N THR A 99 -4.52 14.49 -4.40
CA THR A 99 -5.95 14.47 -4.11
C THR A 99 -6.30 13.49 -2.99
N SER A 100 -5.60 12.35 -2.90
CA SER A 100 -5.81 11.35 -1.85
C SER A 100 -5.43 11.83 -0.45
N ILE A 101 -4.62 12.87 -0.35
CA ILE A 101 -4.19 13.49 0.92
C ILE A 101 -4.76 14.90 1.10
N ALA A 102 -5.75 15.30 0.28
CA ALA A 102 -6.40 16.60 0.30
C ALA A 102 -5.43 17.80 0.23
N VAL A 103 -4.37 17.68 -0.55
CA VAL A 103 -3.42 18.77 -0.82
C VAL A 103 -3.73 19.35 -2.17
N ASP A 104 -4.06 20.64 -2.21
CA ASP A 104 -4.20 21.41 -3.43
C ASP A 104 -2.85 22.00 -3.84
N TRP A 105 -2.51 21.84 -5.12
CA TRP A 105 -1.35 22.46 -5.73
C TRP A 105 -1.82 23.68 -6.53
N HIS A 106 -1.71 24.83 -5.93
CA HIS A 106 -1.83 26.13 -6.64
C HIS A 106 -0.47 26.82 -6.68
#